data_1ae4d1bb5dc98dc2f7b7077778930783
#
_entry.id   1ae4d1bb5dc98dc2f7b7077778930783
#
_cell.length_a   1.000
_cell.length_b   1.000
_cell.length_c   1.000
_cell.angle_alpha   90.00
_cell.angle_beta   90.00
_cell.angle_gamma   90.00
#
_symmetry.space_group_name_H-M   'P 1'
#
loop_
_entity.id
_entity.type
_entity.pdbx_description
1 polymer ?
#
loop_
_entity_poly.entity_id
_entity_poly.type
_entity_poly.pdbx_seq_one_letter_code
_entity_poly.pdbx_strand_id
1 'polypeptide(L)'
;TSSLVDRIAALQDQKRYEDLHWSGSFEDYLEIAKKNPRVARTAYERLYDMVLSHGTEEYVDSKKKITRYRFFQDESHNGRDAIFGLDIPLMRLVNVLKAAALRYGTERRIILLHGPVGSSKSTIARLLKKGLEEYSHTPEGALYTYEWVLPENLRHLTAGQEVYPSPMNEEPLKLIPPD
;
A
#
# COMPACT_ATOMS: atom_id res chain seq x y z
N THR A 1 9.59 34.33 -19.36
CA THR A 1 10.74 33.39 -19.43
C THR A 1 10.73 32.57 -18.14
N SER A 2 10.20 31.33 -18.21
CA SER A 2 10.26 30.41 -17.07
C SER A 2 11.73 30.15 -16.73
N SER A 3 12.07 30.21 -15.46
CA SER A 3 13.40 29.90 -14.93
C SER A 3 13.83 28.50 -15.36
N LEU A 4 15.14 28.28 -15.56
CA LEU A 4 15.71 26.96 -15.81
C LEU A 4 15.28 25.94 -14.71
N VAL A 5 15.14 26.43 -13.49
CA VAL A 5 14.67 25.67 -12.31
C VAL A 5 13.22 25.21 -12.50
N ASP A 6 12.33 26.08 -13.00
CA ASP A 6 10.92 25.71 -13.25
C ASP A 6 10.78 24.63 -14.32
N ARG A 7 11.66 24.66 -15.34
CA ARG A 7 11.70 23.64 -16.40
C ARG A 7 12.23 22.29 -15.89
N ILE A 8 13.24 22.31 -15.02
CA ILE A 8 13.77 21.10 -14.40
C ILE A 8 12.74 20.48 -13.45
N ALA A 9 12.04 21.30 -12.64
CA ALA A 9 10.98 20.85 -11.77
C ALA A 9 9.81 20.21 -12.56
N ALA A 10 9.37 20.84 -13.64
CA ALA A 10 8.33 20.31 -14.53
C ALA A 10 8.73 18.97 -15.17
N LEU A 11 9.99 18.82 -15.58
CA LEU A 11 10.51 17.56 -16.14
C LEU A 11 10.61 16.45 -15.10
N GLN A 12 10.97 16.77 -13.85
CA GLN A 12 11.00 15.81 -12.74
C GLN A 12 9.59 15.36 -12.37
N ASP A 13 8.62 16.27 -12.32
CA ASP A 13 7.22 15.96 -12.05
C ASP A 13 6.62 15.09 -13.17
N GLN A 14 6.93 15.37 -14.42
CA GLN A 14 6.46 14.56 -15.55
C GLN A 14 7.06 13.15 -15.52
N LYS A 15 8.37 13.00 -15.28
CA LYS A 15 9.01 11.69 -15.17
C LYS A 15 8.44 10.88 -14.00
N ARG A 16 8.24 11.52 -12.85
CA ARG A 16 7.61 10.88 -11.68
C ARG A 16 6.17 10.47 -11.98
N TYR A 17 5.43 11.28 -12.74
CA TYR A 17 4.09 10.95 -13.19
C TYR A 17 4.08 9.73 -14.12
N GLU A 18 4.98 9.67 -15.10
CA GLU A 18 5.14 8.55 -16.02
C GLU A 18 5.53 7.26 -15.28
N ASP A 19 6.46 7.34 -14.32
CA ASP A 19 6.87 6.21 -13.47
C ASP A 19 5.72 5.66 -12.61
N LEU A 20 4.80 6.53 -12.17
CA LEU A 20 3.63 6.16 -11.37
C LEU A 20 2.43 5.70 -12.21
N HIS A 21 2.40 6.01 -13.51
CA HIS A 21 1.30 5.70 -14.44
C HIS A 21 1.78 4.79 -15.57
N TRP A 22 2.48 3.72 -15.18
CA TRP A 22 2.90 2.71 -16.13
C TRP A 22 1.69 2.12 -16.87
N SER A 23 1.79 1.98 -18.19
CA SER A 23 0.80 1.34 -19.03
C SER A 23 1.50 0.38 -19.98
N GLY A 24 0.95 -0.81 -20.13
CA GLY A 24 1.51 -1.85 -20.99
C GLY A 24 0.51 -2.96 -21.23
N SER A 25 0.91 -3.97 -22.00
CA SER A 25 0.09 -5.16 -22.23
C SER A 25 0.06 -6.06 -21.00
N PHE A 26 -0.88 -7.02 -20.99
CA PHE A 26 -0.90 -8.06 -19.96
C PHE A 26 0.37 -8.91 -19.94
N GLU A 27 0.99 -9.13 -21.11
CA GLU A 27 2.26 -9.84 -21.23
C GLU A 27 3.41 -9.07 -20.57
N ASP A 28 3.47 -7.75 -20.76
CA ASP A 28 4.46 -6.88 -20.10
C ASP A 28 4.30 -6.93 -18.58
N TYR A 29 3.05 -6.94 -18.11
CA TYR A 29 2.77 -7.08 -16.68
C TYR A 29 3.24 -8.44 -16.14
N LEU A 30 3.04 -9.54 -16.88
CA LEU A 30 3.53 -10.86 -16.46
C LEU A 30 5.06 -10.89 -16.33
N GLU A 31 5.78 -10.18 -17.20
CA GLU A 31 7.24 -10.06 -17.08
C GLU A 31 7.66 -9.26 -15.82
N ILE A 32 6.89 -8.22 -15.46
CA ILE A 32 7.09 -7.49 -14.19
C ILE A 32 6.85 -8.43 -13.01
N ALA A 33 5.74 -9.17 -13.01
CA ALA A 33 5.38 -10.08 -11.94
C ALA A 33 6.38 -11.24 -11.78
N LYS A 34 6.94 -11.77 -12.88
CA LYS A 34 8.03 -12.76 -12.84
C LYS A 34 9.31 -12.20 -12.22
N LYS A 35 9.70 -10.98 -12.58
CA LYS A 35 10.89 -10.33 -12.03
C LYS A 35 10.73 -9.93 -10.58
N ASN A 36 9.55 -9.46 -10.21
CA ASN A 36 9.23 -9.03 -8.87
C ASN A 36 7.86 -9.58 -8.41
N PRO A 37 7.80 -10.80 -7.88
CA PRO A 37 6.54 -11.40 -7.39
C PRO A 37 5.87 -10.58 -6.27
N ARG A 38 6.58 -9.62 -5.67
CA ARG A 38 6.04 -8.77 -4.62
C ARG A 38 4.97 -7.79 -5.11
N VAL A 39 4.82 -7.58 -6.43
CA VAL A 39 3.75 -6.73 -6.98
C VAL A 39 2.36 -7.34 -6.77
N ALA A 40 2.26 -8.66 -6.67
CA ALA A 40 1.02 -9.41 -6.44
C ALA A 40 0.71 -9.69 -4.95
N ARG A 41 1.35 -8.96 -4.03
CA ARG A 41 1.12 -9.13 -2.58
C ARG A 41 -0.30 -8.79 -2.19
N THR A 42 -0.82 -9.50 -1.19
CA THR A 42 -2.09 -9.19 -0.55
C THR A 42 -2.06 -7.86 0.22
N ALA A 43 -3.22 -7.30 0.53
CA ALA A 43 -3.32 -6.07 1.31
C ALA A 43 -2.61 -6.19 2.68
N TYR A 44 -2.69 -7.35 3.34
CA TYR A 44 -2.02 -7.58 4.63
C TYR A 44 -0.51 -7.67 4.51
N GLU A 45 0.01 -8.31 3.47
CA GLU A 45 1.44 -8.34 3.17
C GLU A 45 1.96 -6.92 2.93
N ARG A 46 1.22 -6.12 2.16
CA ARG A 46 1.57 -4.72 1.89
C ARG A 46 1.54 -3.85 3.14
N LEU A 47 0.50 -3.98 3.98
CA LEU A 47 0.41 -3.26 5.26
C LEU A 47 1.57 -3.62 6.20
N TYR A 48 1.90 -4.89 6.29
CA TYR A 48 3.01 -5.34 7.13
C TYR A 48 4.35 -4.82 6.61
N ASP A 49 4.61 -4.95 5.31
CA ASP A 49 5.84 -4.45 4.68
C ASP A 49 5.96 -2.92 4.82
N MET A 50 4.87 -2.18 4.64
CA MET A 50 4.82 -0.74 4.83
C MET A 50 5.21 -0.35 6.26
N VAL A 51 4.68 -1.02 7.28
CA VAL A 51 5.05 -0.74 8.67
C VAL A 51 6.53 -1.02 8.91
N LEU A 52 7.07 -2.11 8.32
CA LEU A 52 8.47 -2.48 8.47
C LEU A 52 9.43 -1.56 7.70
N SER A 53 9.01 -0.99 6.58
CA SER A 53 9.86 -0.11 5.75
C SER A 53 10.35 1.14 6.50
N HIS A 54 9.62 1.57 7.53
CA HIS A 54 10.02 2.69 8.40
C HIS A 54 11.05 2.30 9.47
N GLY A 55 11.35 1.01 9.60
CA GLY A 55 12.30 0.50 10.59
C GLY A 55 11.67 0.17 11.94
N THR A 56 12.45 -0.57 12.74
CA THR A 56 12.06 -1.05 14.07
C THR A 56 13.18 -0.82 15.07
N GLU A 57 12.81 -0.67 16.33
CA GLU A 57 13.71 -0.61 17.47
C GLU A 57 13.33 -1.68 18.49
N GLU A 58 14.32 -2.41 19.01
CA GLU A 58 14.07 -3.40 20.05
C GLU A 58 14.63 -2.90 21.39
N TYR A 59 13.85 -2.99 22.43
CA TYR A 59 14.26 -2.69 23.78
C TYR A 59 13.64 -3.65 24.79
N VAL A 60 14.17 -3.65 26.00
CA VAL A 60 13.65 -4.49 27.08
C VAL A 60 13.02 -3.60 28.13
N ASP A 61 11.75 -3.84 28.42
CA ASP A 61 11.02 -3.23 29.52
C ASP A 61 10.43 -4.31 30.42
N SER A 62 10.67 -4.19 31.72
CA SER A 62 10.13 -5.13 32.73
C SER A 62 10.39 -6.61 32.37
N LYS A 63 11.60 -6.94 31.91
CA LYS A 63 12.03 -8.27 31.43
C LYS A 63 11.31 -8.78 30.17
N LYS A 64 10.56 -7.94 29.48
CA LYS A 64 9.90 -8.26 28.21
C LYS A 64 10.62 -7.56 27.06
N LYS A 65 10.90 -8.32 26.00
CA LYS A 65 11.41 -7.76 24.75
C LYS A 65 10.24 -7.09 24.01
N ILE A 66 10.39 -5.81 23.73
CA ILE A 66 9.38 -5.00 23.03
C ILE A 66 9.99 -4.52 21.72
N THR A 67 9.23 -4.64 20.65
CA THR A 67 9.56 -4.07 19.35
C THR A 67 8.74 -2.81 19.15
N ARG A 68 9.38 -1.68 19.00
CA ARG A 68 8.81 -0.40 18.62
C ARG A 68 8.91 -0.24 17.11
N TYR A 69 7.82 0.16 16.47
CA TYR A 69 7.79 0.43 15.03
C TYR A 69 7.82 1.93 14.79
N ARG A 70 8.84 2.43 14.08
CA ARG A 70 9.03 3.86 13.80
C ARG A 70 7.89 4.44 12.99
N PHE A 71 7.21 3.63 12.21
CA PHE A 71 5.99 4.03 11.48
C PHE A 71 5.02 4.82 12.35
N PHE A 72 4.78 4.42 13.60
CA PHE A 72 3.85 5.10 14.50
C PHE A 72 4.42 6.37 15.15
N GLN A 73 5.66 6.71 14.89
CA GLN A 73 6.27 7.98 15.31
C GLN A 73 6.00 9.11 14.31
N ASP A 74 5.46 8.78 13.12
CA ASP A 74 5.07 9.74 12.05
C ASP A 74 6.22 10.73 11.69
N GLU A 75 7.45 10.21 11.61
CA GLU A 75 8.64 11.03 11.34
C GLU A 75 8.53 11.78 10.01
N SER A 76 7.93 11.18 8.99
CA SER A 76 7.71 11.78 7.67
C SER A 76 6.85 13.06 7.71
N HIS A 77 6.04 13.24 8.76
CA HIS A 77 5.15 14.38 8.96
C HIS A 77 5.46 15.15 10.24
N ASN A 78 6.74 15.16 10.66
CA ASN A 78 7.21 15.85 11.86
C ASN A 78 6.46 15.44 13.16
N GLY A 79 6.04 14.19 13.24
CA GLY A 79 5.37 13.65 14.41
C GLY A 79 3.95 14.14 14.66
N ARG A 80 3.27 14.69 13.65
CA ARG A 80 1.92 15.28 13.80
C ARG A 80 0.89 14.29 14.36
N ASP A 81 0.97 13.05 13.92
CA ASP A 81 0.09 11.95 14.33
C ASP A 81 0.83 10.91 15.18
N ALA A 82 2.00 11.27 15.75
CA ALA A 82 2.82 10.36 16.52
C ALA A 82 2.07 9.77 17.73
N ILE A 83 2.28 8.47 17.95
CA ILE A 83 1.66 7.72 19.03
C ILE A 83 2.73 7.30 20.02
N PHE A 84 2.60 7.74 21.26
CA PHE A 84 3.52 7.47 22.36
C PHE A 84 2.87 6.59 23.44
N GLY A 85 3.67 5.77 24.11
CA GLY A 85 3.23 4.98 25.26
C GLY A 85 2.34 3.79 24.93
N LEU A 86 2.12 3.46 23.67
CA LEU A 86 1.30 2.34 23.21
C LEU A 86 2.11 1.23 22.53
N ASP A 87 3.41 1.10 22.82
CA ASP A 87 4.29 0.15 22.13
C ASP A 87 3.77 -1.29 22.18
N ILE A 88 3.27 -1.74 23.34
CA ILE A 88 2.72 -3.11 23.49
C ILE A 88 1.45 -3.32 22.68
N PRO A 89 0.41 -2.46 22.74
CA PRO A 89 -0.75 -2.55 21.88
C PRO A 89 -0.41 -2.51 20.38
N LEU A 90 0.51 -1.62 19.98
CA LEU A 90 0.94 -1.48 18.59
C LEU A 90 1.71 -2.73 18.12
N MET A 91 2.60 -3.27 18.94
CA MET A 91 3.28 -4.54 18.66
C MET A 91 2.29 -5.69 18.46
N ARG A 92 1.23 -5.76 19.28
CA ARG A 92 0.16 -6.76 19.12
C ARG A 92 -0.58 -6.57 17.80
N LEU A 93 -0.92 -5.35 17.43
CA LEU A 93 -1.57 -5.03 16.15
C LEU A 93 -0.68 -5.47 14.97
N VAL A 94 0.60 -5.12 14.98
CA VAL A 94 1.53 -5.50 13.91
C VAL A 94 1.71 -7.02 13.86
N ASN A 95 1.72 -7.71 15.00
CA ASN A 95 1.76 -9.18 15.02
C ASN A 95 0.51 -9.81 14.38
N VAL A 96 -0.67 -9.20 14.54
CA VAL A 96 -1.88 -9.63 13.82
C VAL A 96 -1.74 -9.40 12.32
N LEU A 97 -1.22 -8.25 11.88
CA LEU A 97 -0.95 -7.97 10.46
C LEU A 97 0.08 -8.97 9.89
N LYS A 98 1.14 -9.26 10.64
CA LYS A 98 2.15 -10.27 10.28
C LYS A 98 1.52 -11.66 10.10
N ALA A 99 0.69 -12.09 11.04
CA ALA A 99 0.04 -13.39 10.98
C ALA A 99 -0.95 -13.47 9.79
N ALA A 100 -1.61 -12.36 9.45
CA ALA A 100 -2.47 -12.26 8.27
C ALA A 100 -1.65 -12.30 6.96
N ALA A 101 -0.52 -11.59 6.92
CA ALA A 101 0.41 -11.61 5.81
C ALA A 101 0.97 -13.04 5.54
N LEU A 102 1.20 -13.80 6.60
CA LEU A 102 1.66 -15.20 6.53
C LEU A 102 0.52 -16.21 6.32
N ARG A 103 -0.72 -15.75 6.13
CA ARG A 103 -1.92 -16.57 5.91
C ARG A 103 -2.19 -17.59 7.03
N TYR A 104 -1.98 -17.18 8.29
CA TYR A 104 -2.25 -18.02 9.47
C TYR A 104 -3.73 -17.98 9.93
N GLY A 105 -4.64 -17.53 9.05
CA GLY A 105 -6.08 -17.49 9.30
C GLY A 105 -6.58 -16.18 9.92
N THR A 106 -5.70 -15.27 10.31
CA THR A 106 -6.08 -13.97 10.87
C THR A 106 -6.60 -13.01 9.80
N GLU A 107 -6.27 -13.23 8.52
CA GLU A 107 -6.77 -12.48 7.37
C GLU A 107 -8.30 -12.58 7.19
N ARG A 108 -8.93 -13.59 7.81
CA ARG A 108 -10.39 -13.81 7.79
C ARG A 108 -11.10 -13.22 8.99
N ARG A 109 -10.39 -12.51 9.89
CA ARG A 109 -10.93 -11.97 11.14
C ARG A 109 -11.06 -10.44 11.06
N ILE A 110 -12.06 -9.93 11.77
CA ILE A 110 -12.22 -8.49 11.97
C ILE A 110 -11.29 -8.05 13.09
N ILE A 111 -10.53 -6.97 12.87
CA ILE A 111 -9.70 -6.34 13.89
C ILE A 111 -10.51 -5.25 14.56
N LEU A 112 -10.81 -5.41 15.86
CA LEU A 112 -11.51 -4.43 16.66
C LEU A 112 -10.52 -3.64 17.53
N LEU A 113 -10.38 -2.33 17.26
CA LEU A 113 -9.64 -1.43 18.13
C LEU A 113 -10.56 -0.91 19.23
N HIS A 114 -10.43 -1.49 20.44
CA HIS A 114 -11.22 -1.13 21.59
C HIS A 114 -10.40 -0.36 22.63
N GLY A 115 -11.00 0.63 23.28
CA GLY A 115 -10.37 1.46 24.32
C GLY A 115 -11.13 2.74 24.57
N PRO A 116 -10.78 3.49 25.65
CA PRO A 116 -11.44 4.75 26.02
C PRO A 116 -11.25 5.84 24.95
N VAL A 117 -11.99 6.93 25.11
CA VAL A 117 -11.82 8.12 24.28
C VAL A 117 -10.39 8.68 24.49
N GLY A 118 -9.75 9.13 23.42
CA GLY A 118 -8.36 9.64 23.48
C GLY A 118 -7.26 8.56 23.40
N SER A 119 -7.59 7.27 23.27
CA SER A 119 -6.60 6.17 23.16
C SER A 119 -6.07 5.94 21.74
N SER A 120 -5.95 6.98 20.93
CA SER A 120 -5.32 6.99 19.59
C SER A 120 -5.90 6.01 18.54
N LYS A 121 -7.09 5.41 18.77
CA LYS A 121 -7.70 4.43 17.83
C LYS A 121 -7.88 5.00 16.41
N SER A 122 -8.49 6.18 16.31
CA SER A 122 -8.69 6.86 15.02
C SER A 122 -7.37 7.32 14.41
N THR A 123 -6.39 7.68 15.23
CA THR A 123 -5.04 8.06 14.78
C THR A 123 -4.32 6.86 14.18
N ILE A 124 -4.41 5.67 14.81
CA ILE A 124 -3.87 4.42 14.27
C ILE A 124 -4.47 4.13 12.88
N ALA A 125 -5.80 4.18 12.77
CA ALA A 125 -6.48 3.92 11.49
C ALA A 125 -6.09 4.94 10.41
N ARG A 126 -5.97 6.23 10.78
CA ARG A 126 -5.55 7.29 9.86
C ARG A 126 -4.10 7.10 9.41
N LEU A 127 -3.18 6.78 10.33
CA LEU A 127 -1.80 6.50 9.99
C LEU A 127 -1.67 5.31 9.04
N LEU A 128 -2.38 4.20 9.29
CA LEU A 128 -2.35 3.03 8.41
C LEU A 128 -2.87 3.36 7.00
N LYS A 129 -3.96 4.12 6.89
CA LYS A 129 -4.48 4.58 5.59
C LYS A 129 -3.46 5.42 4.84
N LYS A 130 -2.96 6.47 5.49
CA LYS A 130 -2.01 7.42 4.92
C LYS A 130 -0.69 6.76 4.55
N GLY A 131 -0.16 5.93 5.45
CA GLY A 131 1.07 5.18 5.19
C GLY A 131 0.94 4.23 4.01
N LEU A 132 -0.20 3.54 3.87
CA LEU A 132 -0.44 2.67 2.72
C LEU A 132 -0.57 3.46 1.40
N GLU A 133 -1.21 4.62 1.43
CA GLU A 133 -1.29 5.54 0.29
C GLU A 133 0.13 5.98 -0.13
N GLU A 134 0.92 6.49 0.81
CA GLU A 134 2.30 6.91 0.54
C GLU A 134 3.19 5.76 0.07
N TYR A 135 3.04 4.58 0.69
CA TYR A 135 3.77 3.38 0.28
C TYR A 135 3.42 2.95 -1.15
N SER A 136 2.16 3.12 -1.58
CA SER A 136 1.73 2.78 -2.94
C SER A 136 2.39 3.64 -4.03
N HIS A 137 2.92 4.81 -3.66
CA HIS A 137 3.68 5.69 -4.55
C HIS A 137 5.19 5.36 -4.60
N THR A 138 5.62 4.32 -3.90
CA THR A 138 7.00 3.82 -3.97
C THR A 138 7.11 2.66 -4.97
N PRO A 139 8.30 2.42 -5.57
CA PRO A 139 8.50 1.28 -6.45
C PRO A 139 8.19 -0.07 -5.80
N GLU A 140 8.50 -0.21 -4.49
CA GLU A 140 8.21 -1.42 -3.71
C GLU A 140 6.73 -1.59 -3.42
N GLY A 141 6.01 -0.48 -3.33
CA GLY A 141 4.60 -0.42 -3.01
C GLY A 141 3.68 -0.29 -4.21
N ALA A 142 4.18 -0.26 -5.44
CA ALA A 142 3.37 -0.09 -6.64
C ALA A 142 2.22 -1.11 -6.74
N LEU A 143 1.07 -0.62 -7.17
CA LEU A 143 -0.13 -1.40 -7.46
C LEU A 143 -0.44 -1.35 -8.94
N TYR A 144 -0.89 -2.45 -9.47
CA TYR A 144 -1.31 -2.58 -10.86
C TYR A 144 -2.78 -2.95 -10.90
N THR A 145 -3.48 -2.39 -11.86
CA THR A 145 -4.85 -2.75 -12.25
C THR A 145 -4.90 -2.90 -13.75
N TYR A 146 -6.03 -3.28 -14.30
CA TYR A 146 -6.21 -3.44 -15.73
C TYR A 146 -7.43 -2.70 -16.25
N GLU A 147 -7.40 -2.43 -17.53
CA GLU A 147 -8.49 -1.86 -18.28
C GLU A 147 -8.79 -2.77 -19.47
N TRP A 148 -10.06 -2.86 -19.83
CA TRP A 148 -10.50 -3.59 -21.02
C TRP A 148 -10.47 -2.65 -22.23
N VAL A 149 -9.74 -3.02 -23.28
CA VAL A 149 -9.82 -2.35 -24.57
C VAL A 149 -10.85 -3.09 -25.40
N LEU A 150 -11.98 -2.45 -25.64
CA LEU A 150 -13.12 -3.07 -26.31
C LEU A 150 -13.06 -2.86 -27.82
N PRO A 151 -13.19 -3.93 -28.62
CA PRO A 151 -13.35 -3.82 -30.05
C PRO A 151 -14.65 -3.07 -30.38
N GLU A 152 -14.71 -2.44 -31.55
CA GLU A 152 -15.78 -1.53 -31.96
C GLU A 152 -17.20 -2.14 -31.83
N ASN A 153 -17.35 -3.43 -32.16
CA ASN A 153 -18.61 -4.16 -32.08
C ASN A 153 -19.13 -4.36 -30.64
N LEU A 154 -18.28 -4.20 -29.61
CA LEU A 154 -18.64 -4.35 -28.19
C LEU A 154 -18.76 -3.01 -27.44
N ARG A 155 -18.38 -1.89 -28.06
CA ARG A 155 -18.43 -0.55 -27.42
C ARG A 155 -19.85 -0.13 -27.01
N HIS A 156 -20.88 -0.69 -27.62
CA HIS A 156 -22.25 -0.44 -27.22
C HIS A 156 -22.60 -0.89 -25.81
N LEU A 157 -21.82 -1.83 -25.22
CA LEU A 157 -21.98 -2.30 -23.84
C LEU A 157 -21.46 -1.28 -22.80
N THR A 158 -20.63 -0.35 -23.22
CA THR A 158 -19.96 0.66 -22.37
C THR A 158 -20.31 2.10 -22.76
N ALA A 159 -21.52 2.32 -23.25
CA ALA A 159 -21.97 3.64 -23.74
C ALA A 159 -21.02 4.28 -24.78
N GLY A 160 -20.36 3.46 -25.60
CA GLY A 160 -19.46 3.90 -26.66
C GLY A 160 -18.01 4.09 -26.24
N GLN A 161 -17.66 3.79 -24.99
CA GLN A 161 -16.28 3.90 -24.52
C GLN A 161 -15.40 2.79 -25.12
N GLU A 162 -14.21 3.14 -25.57
CA GLU A 162 -13.21 2.21 -26.07
C GLU A 162 -12.47 1.51 -24.94
N VAL A 163 -12.17 2.24 -23.88
CA VAL A 163 -11.45 1.73 -22.70
C VAL A 163 -12.42 1.69 -21.52
N TYR A 164 -12.48 0.56 -20.86
CA TYR A 164 -13.31 0.34 -19.69
C TYR A 164 -12.45 -0.15 -18.51
N PRO A 165 -12.28 0.68 -17.46
CA PRO A 165 -11.47 0.32 -16.31
C PRO A 165 -12.13 -0.81 -15.50
N SER A 166 -11.30 -1.61 -14.83
CA SER A 166 -11.79 -2.60 -13.86
C SER A 166 -12.57 -1.91 -12.75
N PRO A 167 -13.86 -2.22 -12.53
CA PRO A 167 -14.69 -1.55 -11.51
C PRO A 167 -14.18 -1.73 -10.09
N MET A 168 -13.45 -2.81 -9.85
CA MET A 168 -12.92 -3.17 -8.52
C MET A 168 -11.44 -2.87 -8.38
N ASN A 169 -10.79 -2.28 -9.39
CA ASN A 169 -9.34 -2.08 -9.44
C ASN A 169 -8.56 -3.35 -9.07
N GLU A 170 -8.98 -4.47 -9.65
CA GLU A 170 -8.41 -5.77 -9.33
C GLU A 170 -7.00 -5.91 -9.89
N GLU A 171 -6.23 -6.72 -9.22
CA GLU A 171 -4.87 -7.10 -9.62
C GLU A 171 -4.93 -7.97 -10.89
N PRO A 172 -4.10 -7.69 -11.94
CA PRO A 172 -4.22 -8.35 -13.25
C PRO A 172 -4.06 -9.87 -13.25
N LEU A 173 -3.32 -10.49 -12.30
CA LEU A 173 -3.21 -11.95 -12.22
C LEU A 173 -4.55 -12.64 -11.96
N LYS A 174 -5.56 -11.92 -11.45
CA LYS A 174 -6.90 -12.48 -11.29
C LYS A 174 -7.62 -12.77 -12.61
N LEU A 175 -7.10 -12.29 -13.73
CA LEU A 175 -7.57 -12.65 -15.06
C LEU A 175 -7.19 -14.09 -15.45
N ILE A 176 -6.19 -14.67 -14.77
CA ILE A 176 -5.78 -16.06 -14.99
C ILE A 176 -6.75 -16.95 -14.22
N PRO A 177 -7.42 -17.90 -14.89
CA PRO A 177 -8.26 -18.87 -14.21
C PRO A 177 -7.47 -19.65 -13.16
N PRO A 178 -8.05 -19.92 -11.98
CA PRO A 178 -7.45 -20.86 -11.05
C PRO A 178 -7.49 -22.27 -11.67
N ASP A 179 -6.36 -22.96 -11.66
CA ASP A 179 -6.26 -24.38 -12.02
C ASP A 179 -6.97 -25.27 -10.99
#